data_f9da49e165f97a60f8a38281541046c8
#
_entry.id   f9da49e165f97a60f8a38281541046c8
#
_cell.length_a   1.000
_cell.length_b   1.000
_cell.length_c   1.000
_cell.angle_alpha   90.00
_cell.angle_beta   90.00
_cell.angle_gamma   90.00
#
_symmetry.space_group_name_H-M   'P 1'
#
loop_
_entity.id
_entity.type
_entity.pdbx_description
1 polymer ?
#
loop_
_entity_poly.entity_id
_entity_poly.type
_entity_poly.pdbx_seq_one_letter_code
_entity_poly.pdbx_strand_id
1 'polypeptide(L)'
;RAAALRELSEETGLRPDASFVPIGRLSDLLTREHGRNRPMVVTPYVYRVPRALAVAPGAEAARLWWEPLATLIDPARRHRLHWRVAGLPLPFSSIEVSGARLWGLSLMMVKELVRATGLKPR
;
A
#
# COMPACT_ATOMS: atom_id res chain seq x y z
N ARG A 1 -12.19 -10.04 -4.21
CA ARG A 1 -11.73 -9.39 -5.45
C ARG A 1 -12.66 -8.25 -5.89
N ALA A 2 -13.96 -8.49 -6.01
CA ALA A 2 -14.93 -7.45 -6.39
C ALA A 2 -14.96 -6.30 -5.37
N ALA A 3 -14.86 -6.60 -4.07
CA ALA A 3 -14.80 -5.60 -3.02
C ALA A 3 -13.54 -4.72 -3.14
N ALA A 4 -12.38 -5.31 -3.45
CA ALA A 4 -11.14 -4.58 -3.63
C ALA A 4 -11.22 -3.58 -4.80
N LEU A 5 -11.83 -3.96 -5.91
CA LEU A 5 -12.02 -3.07 -7.05
C LEU A 5 -13.01 -1.95 -6.76
N ARG A 6 -14.07 -2.25 -6.01
CA ARG A 6 -15.04 -1.24 -5.58
C ARG A 6 -14.37 -0.20 -4.67
N GLU A 7 -13.64 -0.64 -3.65
CA GLU A 7 -12.91 0.24 -2.73
C GLU A 7 -11.89 1.11 -3.48
N LEU A 8 -11.16 0.52 -4.41
CA LEU A 8 -10.23 1.25 -5.26
C LEU A 8 -10.95 2.39 -6.01
N SER A 9 -12.08 2.08 -6.62
CA SER A 9 -12.88 3.07 -7.36
C SER A 9 -13.38 4.20 -6.45
N GLU A 10 -13.90 3.85 -5.28
CA GLU A 10 -14.43 4.82 -4.31
C GLU A 10 -13.33 5.73 -3.75
N GLU A 11 -12.15 5.20 -3.49
CA GLU A 11 -11.06 5.96 -2.87
C GLU A 11 -10.21 6.76 -3.86
N THR A 12 -10.12 6.33 -5.11
CA THR A 12 -9.20 6.91 -6.09
C THR A 12 -9.86 7.53 -7.31
N GLY A 13 -11.15 7.29 -7.51
CA GLY A 13 -11.85 7.71 -8.72
C GLY A 13 -11.50 6.89 -9.97
N LEU A 14 -10.61 5.90 -9.85
CA LEU A 14 -10.31 5.00 -10.95
C LEU A 14 -11.51 4.13 -11.28
N ARG A 15 -11.72 3.88 -12.57
CA ARG A 15 -12.79 3.00 -13.05
C ARG A 15 -12.17 1.74 -13.62
N PRO A 16 -12.18 0.63 -12.86
CA PRO A 16 -11.65 -0.63 -13.36
C PRO A 16 -12.40 -1.08 -14.62
N ASP A 17 -11.65 -1.25 -15.69
CA ASP A 17 -12.13 -1.72 -16.99
C ASP A 17 -11.18 -2.81 -17.53
N ALA A 18 -11.30 -3.14 -18.82
CA ALA A 18 -10.45 -4.15 -19.46
C ALA A 18 -8.95 -3.82 -19.45
N SER A 19 -8.58 -2.55 -19.24
CA SER A 19 -7.15 -2.15 -19.14
C SER A 19 -6.53 -2.52 -17.79
N PHE A 20 -7.35 -2.85 -16.78
CA PHE A 20 -6.88 -3.33 -15.48
C PHE A 20 -6.60 -4.82 -15.55
N VAL A 21 -5.36 -5.18 -15.83
CA VAL A 21 -4.97 -6.58 -15.98
C VAL A 21 -4.60 -7.17 -14.62
N PRO A 22 -5.37 -8.14 -14.11
CA PRO A 22 -5.00 -8.83 -12.86
C PRO A 22 -3.74 -9.65 -13.09
N ILE A 23 -2.70 -9.42 -12.28
CA ILE A 23 -1.44 -10.17 -12.38
C ILE A 23 -1.21 -11.10 -11.21
N GLY A 24 -1.94 -10.95 -10.13
CA GLY A 24 -1.86 -11.87 -9.00
C GLY A 24 -2.35 -11.27 -7.70
N ARG A 25 -2.10 -11.99 -6.65
CA ARG A 25 -2.34 -11.53 -5.28
C ARG A 25 -1.09 -11.77 -4.44
N LEU A 26 -0.93 -10.95 -3.42
CA LEU A 26 0.10 -11.12 -2.42
C LEU A 26 -0.42 -11.98 -1.26
N SER A 27 0.46 -12.28 -0.30
CA SER A 27 0.12 -13.08 0.86
C SER A 27 -0.96 -12.42 1.72
N ASP A 28 -1.86 -13.21 2.24
CA ASP A 28 -2.84 -12.76 3.22
C ASP A 28 -2.14 -12.22 4.46
N LEU A 29 -2.64 -11.10 4.97
CA LEU A 29 -2.13 -10.46 6.18
C LEU A 29 -3.22 -10.51 7.25
N LEU A 30 -2.85 -11.02 8.42
CA LEU A 30 -3.74 -11.00 9.58
C LEU A 30 -3.58 -9.68 10.33
N THR A 31 -4.69 -9.02 10.53
CA THR A 31 -4.75 -7.77 11.30
C THR A 31 -6.01 -7.75 12.15
N ARG A 32 -6.29 -6.62 12.78
CA ARG A 32 -7.51 -6.43 13.55
C ARG A 32 -8.35 -5.32 12.93
N GLU A 33 -9.65 -5.54 12.90
CA GLU A 33 -10.58 -4.52 12.44
C GLU A 33 -10.48 -3.29 13.33
N HIS A 34 -10.33 -2.13 12.71
CA HIS A 34 -10.18 -0.87 13.43
C HIS A 34 -11.40 -0.58 14.31
N GLY A 35 -11.17 -0.28 15.59
CA GLY A 35 -12.23 -0.02 16.58
C GLY A 35 -12.99 -1.25 17.07
N ARG A 36 -12.69 -2.44 16.52
CA ARG A 36 -13.29 -3.71 16.94
C ARG A 36 -12.20 -4.74 17.13
N ASN A 37 -12.02 -5.27 18.27
CA ASN A 37 -10.97 -6.26 18.58
C ASN A 37 -11.21 -7.62 17.87
N ARG A 38 -11.55 -7.60 16.57
CA ARG A 38 -11.80 -8.78 15.74
C ARG A 38 -10.65 -9.05 14.80
N PRO A 39 -10.22 -10.30 14.66
CA PRO A 39 -9.26 -10.66 13.62
C PRO A 39 -9.85 -10.39 12.23
N MET A 40 -9.02 -9.84 11.36
CA MET A 40 -9.39 -9.55 9.98
C MET A 40 -8.26 -10.00 9.06
N VAL A 41 -8.62 -10.61 7.94
CA VAL A 41 -7.67 -10.99 6.90
C VAL A 41 -7.74 -9.99 5.76
N VAL A 42 -6.57 -9.45 5.40
CA VAL A 42 -6.43 -8.55 4.26
C VAL A 42 -5.67 -9.27 3.16
N THR A 43 -6.27 -9.33 1.98
CA THR A 43 -5.67 -9.94 0.79
C THR A 43 -5.36 -8.87 -0.24
N PRO A 44 -4.08 -8.55 -0.48
CA PRO A 44 -3.71 -7.59 -1.52
C PRO A 44 -3.83 -8.20 -2.92
N TYR A 45 -4.52 -7.52 -3.81
CA TYR A 45 -4.60 -7.87 -5.22
C TYR A 45 -3.79 -6.90 -6.06
N VAL A 46 -3.07 -7.42 -7.05
CA VAL A 46 -2.18 -6.63 -7.90
C VAL A 46 -2.73 -6.57 -9.31
N TYR A 47 -2.87 -5.35 -9.81
CA TYR A 47 -3.33 -5.08 -11.17
C TYR A 47 -2.28 -4.24 -11.91
N ARG A 48 -2.09 -4.53 -13.18
CA ARG A 48 -1.31 -3.71 -14.07
C ARG A 48 -2.24 -2.80 -14.87
N VAL A 49 -1.89 -1.54 -14.96
CA VAL A 49 -2.55 -0.55 -15.82
C VAL A 49 -1.54 -0.04 -16.86
N PRO A 50 -2.00 0.40 -18.06
CA PRO A 50 -1.08 0.75 -19.15
C PRO A 50 -0.28 2.03 -18.88
N ARG A 51 -0.76 2.89 -18.01
CA ARG A 51 -0.13 4.17 -17.65
C ARG A 51 -0.65 4.66 -16.32
N ALA A 52 0.00 5.68 -15.77
CA ALA A 52 -0.52 6.39 -14.59
C ALA A 52 -1.81 7.14 -14.99
N LEU A 53 -2.94 6.58 -14.57
CA LEU A 53 -4.27 7.15 -14.85
C LEU A 53 -4.56 8.31 -13.92
N ALA A 54 -5.42 9.25 -14.34
CA ALA A 54 -5.86 10.33 -13.49
C ALA A 54 -6.60 9.80 -12.27
N VAL A 55 -6.23 10.28 -11.08
CA VAL A 55 -6.85 9.92 -9.81
C VAL A 55 -7.48 11.13 -9.16
N ALA A 56 -8.56 10.90 -8.43
CA ALA A 56 -9.24 11.93 -7.64
C ALA A 56 -9.53 11.37 -6.24
N PRO A 57 -9.12 12.07 -5.15
CA PRO A 57 -9.36 11.56 -3.80
C PRO A 57 -10.85 11.42 -3.52
N GLY A 58 -11.22 10.29 -2.90
CA GLY A 58 -12.55 10.12 -2.31
C GLY A 58 -12.65 10.85 -0.98
N ALA A 59 -13.76 10.66 -0.27
CA ALA A 59 -14.02 11.35 0.99
C ALA A 59 -12.99 11.05 2.10
N GLU A 60 -12.36 9.89 2.06
CA GLU A 60 -11.41 9.45 3.10
C GLU A 60 -9.95 9.79 2.77
N ALA A 61 -9.62 10.05 1.51
CA ALA A 61 -8.26 10.31 1.08
C ALA A 61 -7.97 11.81 1.06
N ALA A 62 -6.93 12.24 1.77
CA ALA A 62 -6.48 13.63 1.75
C ALA A 62 -5.70 13.98 0.49
N ARG A 63 -4.93 13.04 -0.03
CA ARG A 63 -4.06 13.22 -1.20
C ARG A 63 -3.79 11.89 -1.88
N LEU A 64 -3.73 11.89 -3.22
CA LEU A 64 -3.38 10.73 -4.03
C LEU A 64 -2.29 11.09 -5.05
N TRP A 65 -1.39 10.18 -5.28
CA TRP A 65 -0.37 10.31 -6.33
C TRP A 65 0.15 8.93 -6.75
N TRP A 66 0.77 8.89 -7.92
CA TRP A 66 1.51 7.71 -8.37
C TRP A 66 2.94 7.78 -7.86
N GLU A 67 3.41 6.69 -7.27
CA GLU A 67 4.77 6.62 -6.75
C GLU A 67 5.62 5.67 -7.59
N PRO A 68 6.79 6.11 -8.10
CA PRO A 68 7.69 5.20 -8.79
C PRO A 68 8.19 4.07 -7.88
N LEU A 69 8.24 2.85 -8.37
CA LEU A 69 8.80 1.73 -7.60
C LEU A 69 10.25 1.97 -7.18
N ALA A 70 11.02 2.70 -8.00
CA ALA A 70 12.40 3.08 -7.67
C ALA A 70 12.52 3.83 -6.35
N THR A 71 11.53 4.66 -6.01
CA THR A 71 11.47 5.36 -4.72
C THR A 71 11.31 4.39 -3.56
N LEU A 72 10.52 3.34 -3.74
CA LEU A 72 10.20 2.37 -2.71
C LEU A 72 11.38 1.45 -2.37
N ILE A 73 12.34 1.33 -3.27
CA ILE A 73 13.54 0.50 -3.07
C ILE A 73 14.80 1.32 -2.74
N ASP A 74 14.71 2.63 -2.71
CA ASP A 74 15.84 3.52 -2.40
C ASP A 74 16.21 3.41 -0.91
N PRO A 75 17.43 2.92 -0.58
CA PRO A 75 17.85 2.82 0.82
C PRO A 75 17.89 4.15 1.57
N ALA A 76 18.10 5.26 0.86
CA ALA A 76 18.16 6.60 1.47
C ALA A 76 16.81 7.06 2.03
N ARG A 77 15.72 6.42 1.60
CA ARG A 77 14.37 6.74 2.05
C ARG A 77 13.88 5.88 3.21
N ARG A 78 14.71 4.97 3.68
CA ARG A 78 14.39 4.09 4.81
C ARG A 78 14.63 4.82 6.12
N HIS A 79 13.61 4.83 6.97
CA HIS A 79 13.67 5.46 8.28
C HIS A 79 13.07 4.54 9.34
N ARG A 80 13.23 4.93 10.59
CA ARG A 80 12.53 4.32 11.72
C ARG A 80 11.48 5.28 12.24
N LEU A 81 10.27 4.77 12.41
CA LEU A 81 9.17 5.46 13.04
C LEU A 81 8.99 4.89 14.44
N HIS A 82 8.90 5.75 15.44
CA HIS A 82 8.61 5.33 16.81
C HIS A 82 7.12 5.50 17.07
N TRP A 83 6.47 4.40 17.44
CA TRP A 83 5.06 4.39 17.76
C TRP A 83 4.85 3.77 19.14
N ARG A 84 3.96 4.34 19.94
CA ARG A 84 3.69 3.81 21.27
C ARG A 84 2.81 2.58 21.20
N VAL A 85 3.31 1.49 21.77
CA VAL A 85 2.57 0.24 21.95
C VAL A 85 2.62 -0.08 23.45
N ALA A 86 1.45 -0.18 24.08
CA ALA A 86 1.34 -0.39 25.53
C ALA A 86 2.15 0.63 26.35
N GLY A 87 2.17 1.89 25.92
CA GLY A 87 2.88 2.98 26.57
C GLY A 87 4.38 3.07 26.30
N LEU A 88 4.95 2.10 25.57
CA LEU A 88 6.38 2.07 25.22
C LEU A 88 6.61 2.51 23.76
N PRO A 89 7.59 3.39 23.51
CA PRO A 89 7.96 3.73 22.14
C PRO A 89 8.71 2.56 21.50
N LEU A 90 8.13 1.95 20.47
CA LEU A 90 8.76 0.86 19.70
C LEU A 90 9.16 1.36 18.32
N PRO A 91 10.35 0.95 17.81
CA PRO A 91 10.79 1.31 16.48
C PRO A 91 10.10 0.44 15.42
N PHE A 92 9.61 1.08 14.37
CA PHE A 92 9.05 0.42 13.19
C PHE A 92 9.77 0.91 11.95
N SER A 93 9.99 0.01 10.99
CA SER A 93 10.52 0.39 9.69
C SER A 93 9.51 1.25 8.93
N SER A 94 10.01 2.24 8.23
CA SER A 94 9.20 3.10 7.37
C SER A 94 9.98 3.51 6.12
N ILE A 95 9.23 3.92 5.09
CA ILE A 95 9.79 4.51 3.88
C ILE A 95 9.17 5.89 3.70
N GLU A 96 10.00 6.89 3.47
CA GLU A 96 9.52 8.22 3.10
C GLU A 96 9.13 8.24 1.63
N VAL A 97 7.89 8.63 1.36
CA VAL A 97 7.35 8.77 0.01
C VAL A 97 6.65 10.12 -0.11
N SER A 98 7.24 11.03 -0.89
CA SER A 98 6.64 12.35 -1.16
C SER A 98 6.14 13.10 0.09
N GLY A 99 6.95 13.10 1.15
CA GLY A 99 6.62 13.76 2.42
C GLY A 99 5.72 12.97 3.36
N ALA A 100 5.23 11.82 2.95
CA ALA A 100 4.48 10.89 3.79
C ALA A 100 5.36 9.71 4.22
N ARG A 101 4.88 8.94 5.17
CA ARG A 101 5.58 7.74 5.63
C ARG A 101 4.74 6.51 5.38
N LEU A 102 5.32 5.55 4.67
CA LEU A 102 4.75 4.24 4.42
C LEU A 102 5.27 3.28 5.48
N TRP A 103 4.38 2.66 6.24
CA TRP A 103 4.72 1.73 7.31
C TRP A 103 3.58 0.75 7.58
N GLY A 104 3.75 -0.17 8.53
CA GLY A 104 2.71 -1.13 8.93
C GLY A 104 2.35 -2.10 7.81
N LEU A 105 1.06 -2.43 7.69
CA LEU A 105 0.55 -3.37 6.69
C LEU A 105 0.86 -2.92 5.27
N SER A 106 0.70 -1.64 4.98
CA SER A 106 0.98 -1.09 3.65
C SER A 106 2.43 -1.30 3.25
N LEU A 107 3.37 -1.12 4.19
CA LEU A 107 4.78 -1.40 3.94
C LEU A 107 5.05 -2.88 3.70
N MET A 108 4.38 -3.77 4.45
CA MET A 108 4.51 -5.22 4.25
C MET A 108 4.07 -5.64 2.85
N MET A 109 2.93 -5.12 2.39
CA MET A 109 2.42 -5.36 1.04
C MET A 109 3.40 -4.88 -0.03
N VAL A 110 3.91 -3.67 0.11
CA VAL A 110 4.84 -3.07 -0.85
C VAL A 110 6.16 -3.84 -0.88
N LYS A 111 6.69 -4.24 0.26
CA LYS A 111 7.92 -5.06 0.32
C LYS A 111 7.77 -6.39 -0.39
N GLU A 112 6.64 -7.06 -0.22
CA GLU A 112 6.37 -8.32 -0.92
C GLU A 112 6.24 -8.09 -2.42
N LEU A 113 5.53 -7.04 -2.84
CA LEU A 113 5.41 -6.67 -4.25
C LEU A 113 6.78 -6.42 -4.87
N VAL A 114 7.62 -5.63 -4.23
CA VAL A 114 8.98 -5.33 -4.70
C VAL A 114 9.81 -6.62 -4.84
N ARG A 115 9.76 -7.51 -3.86
CA ARG A 115 10.44 -8.80 -3.95
C ARG A 115 9.95 -9.64 -5.12
N ALA A 116 8.65 -9.65 -5.36
CA ALA A 116 8.05 -10.39 -6.47
C ALA A 116 8.46 -9.84 -7.84
N THR A 117 8.74 -8.54 -7.95
CA THR A 117 9.23 -7.94 -9.20
C THR A 117 10.72 -8.20 -9.47
N GLY A 118 11.47 -8.62 -8.47
CA GLY A 118 12.92 -8.78 -8.57
C GLY A 118 13.71 -7.48 -8.67
N LEU A 119 13.09 -6.33 -8.48
CA LEU A 119 13.77 -5.04 -8.49
C LEU A 119 14.76 -4.93 -7.33
N LYS A 120 15.93 -4.37 -7.63
CA LYS A 120 16.98 -4.12 -6.65
C LYS A 120 17.41 -2.65 -6.69
N PRO A 121 17.86 -2.08 -5.55
CA PRO A 121 18.42 -0.74 -5.56
C PRO A 121 19.66 -0.69 -6.45
N ARG A 122 19.82 0.41 -7.11
CA ARG A 122 21.02 0.70 -7.91
C ARG A 122 22.20 1.01 -7.02
#